data_121837567079ec17d2e3581671dfb891
#
_entry.id   121837567079ec17d2e3581671dfb891
#
_cell.length_a   1.000
_cell.length_b   1.000
_cell.length_c   1.000
_cell.angle_alpha   90.00
_cell.angle_beta   90.00
_cell.angle_gamma   90.00
#
_symmetry.space_group_name_H-M   'P 1'
#
loop_
_entity.id
_entity.type
_entity.pdbx_description
1 polymer ?
#
loop_
_entity_poly.entity_id
_entity_poly.type
_entity_poly.pdbx_seq_one_letter_code
_entity_poly.pdbx_strand_id
1 'polypeptide(L)'
;MVDFYEIVWKYKTTGLIVHSVSGRNPVVIEIAAETKKMGTKVTAITNLSYSKSLTSRHPSKKKLYELADIILDNHGDVGDACIKIDGLEQKVSPTSTVIGTMMLNSIVAAVVHKLVDSGMKKPPIFYSANYDGGDALNQKEYIKIDRDKST
;
A
#
# COMPACT_ATOMS: atom_id res chain seq x y z
N MET A 1 -6.43 3.13 -19.85
CA MET A 1 -6.63 2.75 -18.43
C MET A 1 -6.06 1.34 -18.30
N VAL A 2 -5.04 1.14 -17.48
CA VAL A 2 -4.46 -0.20 -17.29
C VAL A 2 -5.46 -1.00 -16.47
N ASP A 3 -5.79 -2.21 -16.94
CA ASP A 3 -6.72 -3.08 -16.22
C ASP A 3 -6.03 -3.60 -14.96
N PHE A 4 -6.66 -3.39 -13.81
CA PHE A 4 -6.17 -3.88 -12.51
C PHE A 4 -5.93 -5.40 -12.52
N TYR A 5 -6.82 -6.14 -13.18
CA TYR A 5 -6.70 -7.59 -13.33
C TYR A 5 -5.47 -8.00 -14.13
N GLU A 6 -5.16 -7.27 -15.21
CA GLU A 6 -3.94 -7.53 -15.99
C GLU A 6 -2.68 -7.37 -15.14
N ILE A 7 -2.62 -6.33 -14.29
CA ILE A 7 -1.46 -6.10 -13.41
C ILE A 7 -1.31 -7.26 -12.43
N VAL A 8 -2.36 -7.61 -11.70
CA VAL A 8 -2.30 -8.65 -10.66
C VAL A 8 -1.97 -10.01 -11.28
N TRP A 9 -2.57 -10.33 -12.41
CA TRP A 9 -2.35 -11.59 -13.13
C TRP A 9 -0.96 -11.68 -13.75
N LYS A 10 -0.55 -10.64 -14.48
CA LYS A 10 0.72 -10.60 -15.20
C LYS A 10 1.92 -10.74 -14.26
N TYR A 11 1.87 -10.12 -13.09
CA TYR A 11 2.99 -10.11 -12.15
C TYR A 11 2.90 -11.19 -11.07
N LYS A 12 1.93 -12.13 -11.15
CA LYS A 12 1.73 -13.18 -10.14
C LYS A 12 1.81 -12.61 -8.71
N THR A 13 1.12 -11.51 -8.49
CA THR A 13 1.19 -10.74 -7.24
C THR A 13 0.80 -11.63 -6.06
N THR A 14 1.66 -11.76 -5.08
CA THR A 14 1.42 -12.58 -3.87
C THR A 14 0.78 -11.80 -2.74
N GLY A 15 0.77 -10.48 -2.83
CA GLY A 15 0.16 -9.58 -1.86
C GLY A 15 -0.16 -8.23 -2.46
N LEU A 16 -1.21 -7.59 -1.96
CA LEU A 16 -1.63 -6.24 -2.29
C LEU A 16 -1.70 -5.40 -1.01
N ILE A 17 -1.10 -4.22 -1.03
CA ILE A 17 -1.24 -3.24 0.05
C ILE A 17 -2.22 -2.16 -0.42
N VAL A 18 -3.29 -1.96 0.34
CA VAL A 18 -4.30 -0.93 0.09
C VAL A 18 -4.25 0.10 1.20
N HIS A 19 -3.95 1.35 0.86
CA HIS A 19 -3.98 2.46 1.82
C HIS A 19 -5.28 3.25 1.68
N SER A 20 -6.11 3.22 2.72
CA SER A 20 -7.35 3.99 2.80
C SER A 20 -7.75 4.25 4.24
N VAL A 21 -7.67 5.50 4.66
CA VAL A 21 -7.88 5.93 6.07
C VAL A 21 -9.22 5.48 6.62
N SER A 22 -10.31 5.77 5.93
CA SER A 22 -11.65 5.39 6.34
C SER A 22 -12.05 3.98 5.90
N GLY A 23 -11.40 3.42 4.89
CA GLY A 23 -11.67 2.09 4.35
C GLY A 23 -13.12 1.84 3.91
N ARG A 24 -13.91 2.91 3.65
CA ARG A 24 -15.37 2.81 3.42
C ARG A 24 -15.81 2.99 1.98
N ASN A 25 -14.91 3.47 1.10
CA ASN A 25 -15.26 3.81 -0.28
C ASN A 25 -15.35 2.56 -1.16
N PRO A 26 -16.32 2.50 -2.10
CA PRO A 26 -16.56 1.31 -2.92
C PRO A 26 -15.32 0.79 -3.64
N VAL A 27 -14.53 1.67 -4.27
CA VAL A 27 -13.37 1.28 -5.06
C VAL A 27 -12.35 0.45 -4.26
N VAL A 28 -12.01 0.88 -3.04
CA VAL A 28 -11.02 0.14 -2.22
C VAL A 28 -11.57 -1.19 -1.73
N ILE A 29 -12.88 -1.29 -1.54
CA ILE A 29 -13.56 -2.51 -1.10
C ILE A 29 -13.63 -3.50 -2.26
N GLU A 30 -14.00 -3.05 -3.47
CA GLU A 30 -14.01 -3.87 -4.68
C GLU A 30 -12.61 -4.42 -4.99
N ILE A 31 -11.60 -3.56 -5.00
CA ILE A 31 -10.22 -3.97 -5.24
C ILE A 31 -9.79 -5.05 -4.24
N ALA A 32 -10.06 -4.85 -2.95
CA ALA A 32 -9.72 -5.84 -1.92
C ALA A 32 -10.49 -7.15 -2.11
N ALA A 33 -11.79 -7.08 -2.41
CA ALA A 33 -12.63 -8.26 -2.60
C ALA A 33 -12.18 -9.08 -3.82
N GLU A 34 -11.93 -8.44 -4.96
CA GLU A 34 -11.47 -9.11 -6.17
C GLU A 34 -10.07 -9.72 -5.99
N THR A 35 -9.16 -8.98 -5.34
CA THR A 35 -7.83 -9.51 -5.00
C THR A 35 -7.91 -10.79 -4.18
N LYS A 36 -8.81 -10.85 -3.20
CA LYS A 36 -9.01 -12.06 -2.40
C LYS A 36 -9.60 -13.23 -3.20
N LYS A 37 -10.51 -12.97 -4.14
CA LYS A 37 -11.02 -14.02 -5.05
C LYS A 37 -9.92 -14.64 -5.89
N MET A 38 -8.87 -13.88 -6.21
CA MET A 38 -7.69 -14.34 -6.93
C MET A 38 -6.68 -15.10 -6.05
N GLY A 39 -6.98 -15.33 -4.77
CA GLY A 39 -6.09 -15.99 -3.82
C GLY A 39 -4.94 -15.12 -3.31
N THR A 40 -4.93 -13.84 -3.64
CA THR A 40 -3.88 -12.89 -3.24
C THR A 40 -4.18 -12.31 -1.85
N LYS A 41 -3.15 -12.18 -1.02
CA LYS A 41 -3.27 -11.57 0.33
C LYS A 41 -3.47 -10.07 0.25
N VAL A 42 -4.33 -9.54 1.11
CA VAL A 42 -4.61 -8.10 1.22
C VAL A 42 -4.10 -7.56 2.55
N THR A 43 -3.25 -6.56 2.48
CA THR A 43 -2.82 -5.75 3.63
C THR A 43 -3.48 -4.39 3.56
N ALA A 44 -4.21 -4.00 4.59
CA ALA A 44 -4.83 -2.67 4.70
C ALA A 44 -4.00 -1.74 5.58
N ILE A 45 -3.65 -0.57 5.08
CA ILE A 45 -3.19 0.56 5.90
C ILE A 45 -4.41 1.46 6.08
N THR A 46 -4.89 1.59 7.32
CA THR A 46 -6.14 2.31 7.62
C THR A 46 -6.09 2.90 9.02
N ASN A 47 -6.95 3.87 9.31
CA ASN A 47 -7.24 4.26 10.69
C ASN A 47 -8.37 3.38 11.19
N LEU A 48 -8.06 2.42 12.04
CA LEU A 48 -9.02 1.41 12.45
C LEU A 48 -10.15 2.01 13.29
N SER A 49 -9.84 2.93 14.20
CA SER A 49 -10.84 3.63 15.03
C SER A 49 -11.79 4.44 14.16
N TYR A 50 -11.24 5.24 13.24
CA TYR A 50 -12.06 6.04 12.33
C TYR A 50 -12.87 5.16 11.37
N SER A 51 -12.26 4.13 10.79
CA SER A 51 -12.97 3.20 9.92
C SER A 51 -14.14 2.51 10.64
N LYS A 52 -13.96 2.09 11.90
CA LYS A 52 -15.02 1.47 12.71
C LYS A 52 -16.16 2.42 13.02
N SER A 53 -15.91 3.71 13.23
CA SER A 53 -16.92 4.72 13.53
C SER A 53 -17.81 5.08 12.35
N LEU A 54 -17.45 4.69 11.14
CA LEU A 54 -18.18 5.03 9.91
C LEU A 54 -19.01 3.87 9.37
N THR A 55 -20.05 4.20 8.59
CA THR A 55 -20.79 3.22 7.79
C THR A 55 -20.12 3.02 6.44
N SER A 56 -20.16 1.79 5.90
CA SER A 56 -19.69 1.51 4.55
C SER A 56 -20.55 2.23 3.50
N ARG A 57 -19.91 2.65 2.40
CA ARG A 57 -20.59 3.17 1.19
C ARG A 57 -20.76 2.08 0.11
N HIS A 58 -20.23 0.89 0.36
CA HIS A 58 -20.32 -0.25 -0.56
C HIS A 58 -21.62 -1.02 -0.35
N PRO A 59 -22.26 -1.58 -1.42
CA PRO A 59 -23.49 -2.38 -1.31
C PRO A 59 -23.39 -3.56 -0.34
N SER A 60 -22.22 -4.21 -0.27
CA SER A 60 -21.96 -5.33 0.67
C SER A 60 -21.95 -4.92 2.14
N LYS A 61 -21.97 -3.61 2.45
CA LYS A 61 -21.80 -3.04 3.80
C LYS A 61 -20.47 -3.35 4.48
N LYS A 62 -19.56 -4.06 3.84
CA LYS A 62 -18.20 -4.33 4.34
C LYS A 62 -17.31 -3.10 4.20
N LYS A 63 -16.24 -3.06 4.99
CA LYS A 63 -15.17 -2.06 4.94
C LYS A 63 -13.84 -2.75 4.67
N LEU A 64 -12.83 -1.99 4.28
CA LEU A 64 -11.53 -2.53 3.87
C LEU A 64 -10.91 -3.44 4.95
N TYR A 65 -10.93 -3.03 6.22
CA TYR A 65 -10.32 -3.81 7.31
C TYR A 65 -11.01 -5.17 7.52
N GLU A 66 -12.27 -5.34 7.11
CA GLU A 66 -12.99 -6.61 7.22
C GLU A 66 -12.64 -7.61 6.09
N LEU A 67 -12.01 -7.12 5.05
CA LEU A 67 -11.53 -7.91 3.91
C LEU A 67 -10.02 -8.18 3.98
N ALA A 68 -9.27 -7.38 4.73
CA ALA A 68 -7.83 -7.49 4.84
C ALA A 68 -7.40 -8.74 5.64
N ASP A 69 -6.31 -9.37 5.19
CA ASP A 69 -5.64 -10.44 5.92
C ASP A 69 -4.68 -9.87 6.99
N ILE A 70 -4.13 -8.68 6.71
CA ILE A 70 -3.26 -7.94 7.64
C ILE A 70 -3.78 -6.51 7.73
N ILE A 71 -3.86 -5.98 8.94
CA ILE A 71 -4.26 -4.60 9.20
C ILE A 71 -3.08 -3.87 9.83
N LEU A 72 -2.70 -2.77 9.21
CA LEU A 72 -1.73 -1.82 9.72
C LEU A 72 -2.49 -0.55 10.11
N ASP A 73 -2.71 -0.39 11.41
CA ASP A 73 -3.40 0.79 11.95
C ASP A 73 -2.45 1.98 11.99
N ASN A 74 -2.82 3.09 11.36
CA ASN A 74 -2.01 4.30 11.36
C ASN A 74 -2.20 5.17 12.61
N HIS A 75 -3.13 4.78 13.50
CA HIS A 75 -3.43 5.47 14.76
C HIS A 75 -3.65 6.99 14.64
N GLY A 76 -4.08 7.46 13.47
CA GLY A 76 -4.40 8.87 13.25
C GLY A 76 -5.69 9.31 13.96
N ASP A 77 -5.97 10.59 13.91
CA ASP A 77 -7.22 11.15 14.48
C ASP A 77 -8.45 10.75 13.65
N VAL A 78 -9.59 10.66 14.32
CA VAL A 78 -10.89 10.55 13.64
C VAL A 78 -11.12 11.80 12.80
N GLY A 79 -11.39 11.60 11.49
CA GLY A 79 -11.45 12.70 10.53
C GLY A 79 -10.12 13.04 9.86
N ASP A 80 -9.01 12.34 10.24
CA ASP A 80 -7.67 12.42 9.67
C ASP A 80 -6.88 13.71 10.00
N ALA A 81 -7.53 14.88 10.05
CA ALA A 81 -6.89 16.15 10.37
C ALA A 81 -6.57 16.25 11.88
N CYS A 82 -5.37 16.76 12.23
CA CYS A 82 -4.88 16.74 13.61
C CYS A 82 -4.72 18.12 14.26
N ILE A 83 -4.57 19.20 13.50
CA ILE A 83 -4.29 20.53 14.03
C ILE A 83 -5.59 21.33 14.18
N LYS A 84 -5.90 21.77 15.40
CA LYS A 84 -6.99 22.69 15.68
C LYS A 84 -6.47 24.14 15.63
N ILE A 85 -7.19 24.98 14.91
CA ILE A 85 -6.93 26.42 14.86
C ILE A 85 -8.08 27.14 15.54
N ASP A 86 -7.79 28.09 16.42
CA ASP A 86 -8.81 28.87 17.11
C ASP A 86 -9.69 29.64 16.11
N GLY A 87 -10.99 29.62 16.34
CA GLY A 87 -11.96 30.21 15.42
C GLY A 87 -12.40 29.32 14.26
N LEU A 88 -11.79 28.14 14.07
CA LEU A 88 -12.24 27.15 13.08
C LEU A 88 -12.90 25.94 13.76
N GLU A 89 -14.03 25.52 13.21
CA GLU A 89 -14.70 24.31 13.66
C GLU A 89 -13.93 23.05 13.28
N GLN A 90 -13.41 23.02 12.04
CA GLN A 90 -12.70 21.87 11.49
C GLN A 90 -11.21 21.93 11.82
N LYS A 91 -10.62 20.76 12.12
CA LYS A 91 -9.17 20.57 12.13
C LYS A 91 -8.59 20.65 10.72
N VAL A 92 -7.32 20.99 10.61
CA VAL A 92 -6.54 20.99 9.37
C VAL A 92 -5.36 20.02 9.48
N SER A 93 -4.61 19.87 8.39
CA SER A 93 -3.41 19.02 8.35
C SER A 93 -3.69 17.53 8.54
N PRO A 94 -4.17 16.84 7.49
CA PRO A 94 -4.37 15.40 7.53
C PRO A 94 -3.04 14.65 7.69
N THR A 95 -3.02 13.64 8.55
CA THR A 95 -1.81 12.87 8.90
C THR A 95 -1.61 11.62 8.05
N SER A 96 -2.66 11.12 7.43
CA SER A 96 -2.68 9.82 6.76
C SER A 96 -1.62 9.65 5.68
N THR A 97 -1.41 10.67 4.84
CA THR A 97 -0.41 10.61 3.77
C THR A 97 1.00 10.47 4.34
N VAL A 98 1.34 11.28 5.34
CA VAL A 98 2.68 11.27 5.95
C VAL A 98 2.93 9.92 6.66
N ILE A 99 2.01 9.51 7.53
CA ILE A 99 2.15 8.27 8.29
C ILE A 99 2.10 7.05 7.35
N GLY A 100 1.16 7.02 6.40
CA GLY A 100 1.04 5.91 5.45
C GLY A 100 2.29 5.73 4.59
N THR A 101 2.88 6.83 4.11
CA THR A 101 4.13 6.79 3.35
C THR A 101 5.30 6.33 4.22
N MET A 102 5.37 6.81 5.47
CA MET A 102 6.40 6.38 6.43
C MET A 102 6.28 4.87 6.69
N MET A 103 5.08 4.36 6.93
CA MET A 103 4.84 2.93 7.14
C MET A 103 5.27 2.09 5.93
N LEU A 104 4.92 2.50 4.71
CA LEU A 104 5.33 1.82 3.48
C LEU A 104 6.85 1.80 3.32
N ASN A 105 7.51 2.93 3.49
CA ASN A 105 8.97 3.02 3.41
C ASN A 105 9.66 2.15 4.49
N SER A 106 9.10 2.10 5.69
CA SER A 106 9.62 1.24 6.76
C SER A 106 9.47 -0.24 6.42
N ILE A 107 8.36 -0.65 5.81
CA ILE A 107 8.16 -2.02 5.33
C ILE A 107 9.19 -2.37 4.25
N VAL A 108 9.39 -1.48 3.26
CA VAL A 108 10.39 -1.69 2.20
C VAL A 108 11.79 -1.85 2.79
N ALA A 109 12.19 -0.97 3.71
CA ALA A 109 13.48 -1.07 4.39
C ALA A 109 13.64 -2.40 5.14
N ALA A 110 12.60 -2.83 5.87
CA ALA A 110 12.61 -4.09 6.60
C ALA A 110 12.68 -5.32 5.66
N VAL A 111 11.98 -5.26 4.53
CA VAL A 111 12.05 -6.32 3.50
C VAL A 111 13.46 -6.44 2.93
N VAL A 112 14.07 -5.32 2.54
CA VAL A 112 15.43 -5.29 2.01
C VAL A 112 16.42 -5.84 3.03
N HIS A 113 16.31 -5.44 4.30
CA HIS A 113 17.15 -5.96 5.38
C HIS A 113 17.03 -7.49 5.50
N LYS A 114 15.81 -8.02 5.53
CA LYS A 114 15.57 -9.47 5.57
C LYS A 114 16.15 -10.22 4.37
N LEU A 115 16.08 -9.64 3.17
CA LEU A 115 16.64 -10.23 1.96
C LEU A 115 18.19 -10.33 2.08
N VAL A 116 18.83 -9.28 2.59
CA VAL A 116 20.28 -9.28 2.83
C VAL A 116 20.65 -10.32 3.90
N ASP A 117 19.92 -10.38 5.00
CA ASP A 117 20.15 -11.35 6.08
C ASP A 117 19.98 -12.81 5.60
N SER A 118 19.08 -13.02 4.62
CA SER A 118 18.91 -14.35 3.98
C SER A 118 20.01 -14.73 2.99
N GLY A 119 21.03 -13.87 2.84
CA GLY A 119 22.18 -14.10 1.96
C GLY A 119 22.02 -13.52 0.55
N MET A 120 20.97 -12.75 0.27
CA MET A 120 20.81 -12.08 -1.02
C MET A 120 21.82 -10.94 -1.16
N LYS A 121 22.85 -11.14 -1.99
CA LYS A 121 23.93 -10.15 -2.18
C LYS A 121 23.48 -8.87 -2.88
N LYS A 122 22.43 -8.94 -3.72
CA LYS A 122 21.88 -7.81 -4.49
C LYS A 122 20.36 -7.85 -4.46
N PRO A 123 19.72 -7.26 -3.43
CA PRO A 123 18.27 -7.09 -3.44
C PRO A 123 17.83 -6.21 -4.63
N PRO A 124 16.63 -6.41 -5.17
CA PRO A 124 16.11 -5.61 -6.29
C PRO A 124 15.72 -4.20 -5.81
N ILE A 125 16.69 -3.30 -5.82
CA ILE A 125 16.52 -1.90 -5.39
C ILE A 125 16.76 -1.00 -6.60
N PHE A 126 15.85 -0.03 -6.80
CA PHE A 126 15.99 0.97 -7.84
C PHE A 126 16.82 2.16 -7.36
N TYR A 127 17.72 2.61 -8.21
CA TYR A 127 18.43 3.87 -8.04
C TYR A 127 17.52 5.04 -8.40
N SER A 128 17.67 6.17 -7.70
CA SER A 128 16.99 7.39 -8.10
C SER A 128 17.39 7.81 -9.51
N ALA A 129 16.41 8.19 -10.35
CA ALA A 129 16.69 8.75 -11.67
C ALA A 129 17.47 10.07 -11.61
N ASN A 130 17.46 10.76 -10.45
CA ASN A 130 18.23 11.97 -10.20
C ASN A 130 19.70 11.67 -9.77
N TYR A 131 20.07 10.41 -9.67
CA TYR A 131 21.46 10.02 -9.41
C TYR A 131 22.17 9.79 -10.73
N ASP A 132 23.38 10.33 -10.89
CA ASP A 132 24.17 10.22 -12.10
C ASP A 132 24.42 8.74 -12.46
N GLY A 133 23.92 8.33 -13.61
CA GLY A 133 23.98 6.93 -14.06
C GLY A 133 22.90 6.01 -13.47
N GLY A 134 21.96 6.52 -12.67
CA GLY A 134 20.89 5.74 -12.06
C GLY A 134 20.03 4.99 -13.06
N ASP A 135 19.67 5.62 -14.17
CA ASP A 135 18.88 4.99 -15.24
C ASP A 135 19.60 3.81 -15.88
N ALA A 136 20.90 3.93 -16.13
CA ALA A 136 21.69 2.84 -16.72
C ALA A 136 21.83 1.64 -15.75
N LEU A 137 21.91 1.90 -14.46
CA LEU A 137 21.91 0.88 -13.42
C LEU A 137 20.55 0.17 -13.33
N ASN A 138 19.46 0.94 -13.36
CA ASN A 138 18.11 0.39 -13.32
C ASN A 138 17.80 -0.49 -14.55
N GLN A 139 18.18 -0.06 -15.74
CA GLN A 139 17.99 -0.86 -16.96
C GLN A 139 18.66 -2.24 -16.88
N LYS A 140 19.86 -2.32 -16.31
CA LYS A 140 20.55 -3.61 -16.11
C LYS A 140 19.78 -4.54 -15.16
N GLU A 141 19.14 -4.02 -14.14
CA GLU A 141 18.33 -4.80 -13.19
C GLU A 141 16.96 -5.20 -13.79
N TYR A 142 16.32 -4.33 -14.58
CA TYR A 142 15.08 -4.66 -15.30
C TYR A 142 15.25 -5.83 -16.28
N ILE A 143 16.30 -5.83 -17.06
CA ILE A 143 16.61 -6.90 -18.02
C ILE A 143 16.81 -8.25 -17.30
N LYS A 144 17.35 -8.25 -16.08
CA LYS A 144 17.50 -9.45 -15.27
C LYS A 144 16.17 -10.00 -14.77
N ILE A 145 15.30 -9.13 -14.25
CA ILE A 145 13.97 -9.50 -13.73
C ILE A 145 13.10 -10.11 -14.84
N ASP A 146 13.18 -9.60 -16.07
CA ASP A 146 12.44 -10.15 -17.22
C ASP A 146 12.99 -11.49 -17.71
N ARG A 147 14.29 -11.73 -17.62
CA ARG A 147 14.90 -13.02 -17.98
C ARG A 147 14.56 -14.14 -17.01
N ASP A 148 14.54 -13.85 -15.72
CA ASP A 148 14.20 -14.82 -14.67
C ASP A 148 12.71 -15.21 -14.69
N LYS A 149 11.85 -14.44 -15.39
CA LYS A 149 10.43 -14.76 -15.61
C LYS A 149 10.14 -15.59 -16.84
N SER A 150 11.13 -15.78 -17.72
CA SER A 150 10.99 -16.51 -18.99
C SER A 150 11.49 -17.97 -18.91
N THR A 151 11.89 -18.40 -17.73
CA THR A 151 12.25 -19.79 -17.37
C THR A 151 11.27 -20.33 -16.35
#